data_f7617e575eb4f3e198fcd68ef1782431
#
_entry.id   f7617e575eb4f3e198fcd68ef1782431
#
_cell.length_a   1.000
_cell.length_b   1.000
_cell.length_c   1.000
_cell.angle_alpha   90.00
_cell.angle_beta   90.00
_cell.angle_gamma   90.00
#
_symmetry.space_group_name_H-M   'P 1'
#
loop_
_entity.id
_entity.type
_entity.pdbx_description
1 polymer ?
#
loop_
_entity_poly.entity_id
_entity_poly.type
_entity_poly.pdbx_seq_one_letter_code
_entity_poly.pdbx_strand_id
1 'polypeptide(L)'
;MRIALFDSGIGGLTVLSHARRVLPSEEFLFFADRDHVPYGTKSVPAVRGYVRAAFRFLVEQQKADAVVVACNTATSVAVDEMRRLYDVPIIGMEPAVKKALEQDAERRVLVTATPITINGEKLHRLVSAHDEKNLVDLLALPRLVEFAERREFVSQRVEEYLWNALTPYDLRSYSAIVLGCTHFNYFKDTLRRLLPKTVGFVDGNEGTVEELARRTGLTTVSAEERTARCRFYESGRAVTGAESLARIESYLARAARMEQIV
;
A
#
# COMPACT_ATOMS: atom_id res chain seq x y z
N MET A 1 -0.57 -6.22 -21.36
CA MET A 1 0.35 -5.08 -21.05
C MET A 1 1.43 -5.51 -20.05
N ARG A 2 2.52 -4.76 -19.98
CA ARG A 2 3.53 -4.91 -18.92
C ARG A 2 3.32 -3.84 -17.87
N ILE A 3 2.81 -4.22 -16.71
CA ILE A 3 2.42 -3.31 -15.64
C ILE A 3 3.47 -3.39 -14.52
N ALA A 4 4.11 -2.27 -14.21
CA ALA A 4 5.02 -2.20 -13.09
C ALA A 4 4.27 -1.81 -11.81
N LEU A 5 4.53 -2.54 -10.70
CA LEU A 5 4.15 -2.13 -9.35
C LEU A 5 5.42 -1.78 -8.59
N PHE A 6 5.51 -0.54 -8.16
CA PHE A 6 6.62 -0.02 -7.37
C PHE A 6 6.22 0.18 -5.91
N ASP A 7 7.01 -0.34 -5.00
CA ASP A 7 6.90 -0.09 -3.57
C ASP A 7 8.29 0.11 -2.94
N SER A 8 8.35 0.75 -1.78
CA SER A 8 9.59 0.88 -1.00
C SER A 8 10.11 -0.45 -0.44
N GLY A 9 9.23 -1.44 -0.32
CA GLY A 9 9.53 -2.75 0.26
C GLY A 9 8.54 -3.82 -0.17
N ILE A 10 8.18 -4.73 0.75
CA ILE A 10 7.26 -5.83 0.43
C ILE A 10 5.78 -5.45 0.51
N GLY A 11 5.46 -4.26 1.01
CA GLY A 11 4.07 -3.86 1.24
C GLY A 11 3.23 -3.91 -0.03
N GLY A 12 3.76 -3.45 -1.16
CA GLY A 12 3.09 -3.46 -2.45
C GLY A 12 2.73 -4.85 -3.00
N LEU A 13 3.24 -5.94 -2.41
CA LEU A 13 2.79 -7.30 -2.73
C LEU A 13 1.31 -7.50 -2.36
N THR A 14 0.75 -6.71 -1.44
CA THR A 14 -0.70 -6.74 -1.14
C THR A 14 -1.52 -6.22 -2.32
N VAL A 15 -1.03 -5.16 -3.00
CA VAL A 15 -1.64 -4.64 -4.24
C VAL A 15 -1.45 -5.63 -5.38
N LEU A 16 -0.25 -6.22 -5.52
CA LEU A 16 0.04 -7.22 -6.53
C LEU A 16 -0.85 -8.47 -6.36
N SER A 17 -1.08 -8.92 -5.11
CA SER A 17 -1.97 -10.04 -4.80
C SER A 17 -3.36 -9.81 -5.39
N HIS A 18 -3.92 -8.63 -5.18
CA HIS A 18 -5.21 -8.24 -5.74
C HIS A 18 -5.16 -8.12 -7.27
N ALA A 19 -4.19 -7.38 -7.81
CA ALA A 19 -4.06 -7.12 -9.24
C ALA A 19 -3.93 -8.42 -10.07
N ARG A 20 -3.13 -9.39 -9.61
CA ARG A 20 -2.95 -10.69 -10.29
C ARG A 20 -4.24 -11.46 -10.42
N ARG A 21 -5.15 -11.31 -9.47
CA ARG A 21 -6.43 -12.02 -9.42
C ARG A 21 -7.44 -11.42 -10.40
N VAL A 22 -7.49 -10.07 -10.48
CA VAL A 22 -8.50 -9.38 -11.29
C VAL A 22 -8.01 -8.99 -12.70
N LEU A 23 -6.70 -9.06 -12.96
CA LEU A 23 -6.04 -8.82 -14.24
C LEU A 23 -5.09 -9.97 -14.62
N PRO A 24 -5.58 -11.23 -14.71
CA PRO A 24 -4.74 -12.42 -14.84
C PRO A 24 -4.04 -12.55 -16.21
N SER A 25 -4.45 -11.79 -17.20
CA SER A 25 -3.87 -11.81 -18.55
C SER A 25 -2.65 -10.89 -18.70
N GLU A 26 -2.36 -10.08 -17.68
CA GLU A 26 -1.32 -9.07 -17.75
C GLU A 26 0.06 -9.61 -17.27
N GLU A 27 1.14 -8.97 -17.69
CA GLU A 27 2.48 -9.21 -17.18
C GLU A 27 2.80 -8.18 -16.10
N PHE A 28 3.17 -8.63 -14.91
CA PHE A 28 3.54 -7.74 -13.81
C PHE A 28 5.04 -7.72 -13.56
N LEU A 29 5.57 -6.51 -13.34
CA LEU A 29 6.91 -6.29 -12.81
C LEU A 29 6.75 -5.74 -11.39
N PHE A 30 7.12 -6.49 -10.38
CA PHE A 30 7.13 -5.99 -9.01
C PHE A 30 8.53 -5.49 -8.64
N PHE A 31 8.63 -4.25 -8.21
CA PHE A 31 9.88 -3.62 -7.78
C PHE A 31 9.76 -3.19 -6.31
N ALA A 32 10.54 -3.82 -5.45
CA ALA A 32 10.73 -3.41 -4.06
C ALA A 32 12.08 -2.69 -3.89
N ASP A 33 12.08 -1.45 -3.39
CA ASP A 33 13.34 -0.73 -3.11
C ASP A 33 13.91 -1.11 -1.73
N ARG A 34 14.28 -2.38 -1.59
CA ARG A 34 14.72 -2.98 -0.32
C ARG A 34 15.95 -2.33 0.31
N ASP A 35 16.85 -1.79 -0.53
CA ASP A 35 18.07 -1.16 -0.01
C ASP A 35 17.77 0.15 0.74
N HIS A 36 16.57 0.72 0.53
CA HIS A 36 16.21 2.02 1.10
C HIS A 36 14.94 2.00 1.98
N VAL A 37 14.29 0.84 2.16
CA VAL A 37 13.15 0.72 3.10
C VAL A 37 13.62 0.96 4.55
N PRO A 38 12.81 1.61 5.41
CA PRO A 38 11.50 2.19 5.19
C PRO A 38 11.59 3.65 4.64
N TYR A 39 10.72 4.00 3.68
CA TYR A 39 10.66 5.37 3.15
C TYR A 39 10.08 6.38 4.14
N GLY A 40 9.16 5.94 4.98
CA GLY A 40 8.37 6.80 5.87
C GLY A 40 9.15 7.55 6.95
N THR A 41 10.43 7.23 7.15
CA THR A 41 11.34 7.86 8.12
C THR A 41 12.52 8.58 7.47
N LYS A 42 12.55 8.66 6.14
CA LYS A 42 13.62 9.33 5.38
C LYS A 42 13.27 10.77 5.03
N SER A 43 14.25 11.54 4.55
CA SER A 43 13.95 12.87 4.03
C SER A 43 13.21 12.82 2.69
N VAL A 44 12.32 13.78 2.46
CA VAL A 44 11.57 13.91 1.20
C VAL A 44 12.48 13.95 -0.04
N PRO A 45 13.60 14.71 -0.06
CA PRO A 45 14.52 14.70 -1.20
C PRO A 45 15.13 13.32 -1.47
N ALA A 46 15.48 12.55 -0.42
CA ALA A 46 16.02 11.21 -0.59
C ALA A 46 14.99 10.27 -1.23
N VAL A 47 13.74 10.27 -0.71
CA VAL A 47 12.65 9.45 -1.29
C VAL A 47 12.41 9.80 -2.76
N ARG A 48 12.40 11.10 -3.11
CA ARG A 48 12.29 11.52 -4.52
C ARG A 48 13.40 10.95 -5.39
N GLY A 49 14.64 10.97 -4.91
CA GLY A 49 15.80 10.39 -5.61
C GLY A 49 15.61 8.89 -5.88
N TYR A 50 15.16 8.14 -4.88
CA TYR A 50 14.91 6.70 -5.02
C TYR A 50 13.78 6.41 -6.00
N VAL A 51 12.68 7.17 -5.94
CA VAL A 51 11.55 7.01 -6.88
C VAL A 51 12.00 7.30 -8.32
N ARG A 52 12.78 8.36 -8.57
CA ARG A 52 13.34 8.64 -9.91
C ARG A 52 14.19 7.48 -10.43
N ALA A 53 15.04 6.89 -9.58
CA ALA A 53 15.87 5.76 -9.97
C ALA A 53 15.01 4.52 -10.32
N ALA A 54 13.99 4.24 -9.52
CA ALA A 54 13.05 3.15 -9.78
C ALA A 54 12.28 3.37 -11.11
N PHE A 55 11.80 4.58 -11.38
CA PHE A 55 11.08 4.90 -12.62
C PHE A 55 11.98 4.78 -13.85
N ARG A 56 13.23 5.25 -13.77
CA ARG A 56 14.21 5.03 -14.84
C ARG A 56 14.37 3.54 -15.15
N PHE A 57 14.50 2.72 -14.13
CA PHE A 57 14.58 1.28 -14.29
C PHE A 57 13.30 0.70 -14.92
N LEU A 58 12.14 0.99 -14.36
CA LEU A 58 10.88 0.38 -14.78
C LEU A 58 10.42 0.84 -16.17
N VAL A 59 10.48 2.14 -16.44
CA VAL A 59 9.97 2.70 -17.69
C VAL A 59 11.03 2.65 -18.79
N GLU A 60 12.26 3.10 -18.51
CA GLU A 60 13.27 3.22 -19.58
C GLU A 60 13.97 1.89 -19.88
N GLN A 61 14.27 1.05 -18.87
CA GLN A 61 14.98 -0.21 -19.07
C GLN A 61 14.04 -1.40 -19.23
N GLN A 62 13.01 -1.52 -18.37
CA GLN A 62 12.08 -2.65 -18.42
C GLN A 62 10.89 -2.42 -19.36
N LYS A 63 10.73 -1.22 -19.91
CA LYS A 63 9.66 -0.85 -20.87
C LYS A 63 8.26 -1.16 -20.33
N ALA A 64 8.00 -0.74 -19.08
CA ALA A 64 6.67 -0.84 -18.50
C ALA A 64 5.69 0.06 -19.26
N ASP A 65 4.51 -0.46 -19.61
CA ASP A 65 3.44 0.24 -20.30
C ASP A 65 2.60 1.11 -19.34
N ALA A 66 2.59 0.75 -18.04
CA ALA A 66 1.96 1.50 -16.97
C ALA A 66 2.71 1.26 -15.64
N VAL A 67 2.62 2.23 -14.72
CA VAL A 67 3.25 2.12 -13.39
C VAL A 67 2.23 2.39 -12.30
N VAL A 68 2.10 1.45 -11.36
CA VAL A 68 1.39 1.63 -10.09
C VAL A 68 2.42 1.95 -9.01
N VAL A 69 2.34 3.14 -8.42
CA VAL A 69 3.09 3.51 -7.22
C VAL A 69 2.30 3.04 -6.02
N ALA A 70 2.53 1.79 -5.60
CA ALA A 70 1.81 1.14 -4.51
C ALA A 70 2.16 1.75 -3.13
N CYS A 71 3.36 2.32 -2.99
CA CYS A 71 3.81 2.97 -1.77
C CYS A 71 3.11 4.31 -1.55
N ASN A 72 2.29 4.44 -0.49
CA ASN A 72 1.63 5.70 -0.12
C ASN A 72 2.64 6.83 0.13
N THR A 73 3.77 6.54 0.77
CA THR A 73 4.85 7.53 1.02
C THR A 73 5.44 8.04 -0.29
N ALA A 74 5.77 7.15 -1.24
CA ALA A 74 6.29 7.53 -2.55
C ALA A 74 5.26 8.34 -3.36
N THR A 75 3.99 7.93 -3.32
CA THR A 75 2.88 8.66 -3.94
C THR A 75 2.78 10.08 -3.38
N SER A 76 2.82 10.22 -2.05
CA SER A 76 2.71 11.52 -1.39
C SER A 76 3.78 12.52 -1.85
N VAL A 77 5.00 12.06 -2.08
CA VAL A 77 6.14 12.97 -2.32
C VAL A 77 6.61 13.06 -3.78
N ALA A 78 6.30 12.09 -4.63
CA ALA A 78 6.95 12.00 -5.95
C ALA A 78 6.02 11.73 -7.14
N VAL A 79 4.78 11.26 -6.94
CA VAL A 79 3.93 10.81 -8.06
C VAL A 79 3.65 11.91 -9.08
N ASP A 80 3.43 13.15 -8.65
CA ASP A 80 3.13 14.26 -9.57
C ASP A 80 4.34 14.70 -10.39
N GLU A 81 5.53 14.51 -9.84
CA GLU A 81 6.76 14.72 -10.59
C GLU A 81 6.93 13.61 -11.65
N MET A 82 6.69 12.36 -11.31
CA MET A 82 6.79 11.26 -12.28
C MET A 82 5.78 11.40 -13.41
N ARG A 83 4.55 11.84 -13.12
CA ARG A 83 3.53 12.13 -14.14
C ARG A 83 3.93 13.25 -15.13
N ARG A 84 4.81 14.15 -14.72
CA ARG A 84 5.36 15.19 -15.62
C ARG A 84 6.54 14.70 -16.47
N LEU A 85 7.25 13.68 -15.99
CA LEU A 85 8.47 13.18 -16.63
C LEU A 85 8.22 12.02 -17.60
N TYR A 86 7.12 11.30 -17.44
CA TYR A 86 6.84 10.08 -18.21
C TYR A 86 5.40 10.09 -18.74
N ASP A 87 5.24 9.71 -20.02
CA ASP A 87 3.93 9.70 -20.69
C ASP A 87 3.11 8.42 -20.44
N VAL A 88 3.68 7.41 -19.74
CA VAL A 88 2.94 6.20 -19.39
C VAL A 88 1.90 6.49 -18.30
N PRO A 89 0.76 5.77 -18.25
CA PRO A 89 -0.18 5.86 -17.14
C PRO A 89 0.50 5.60 -15.80
N ILE A 90 0.39 6.55 -14.86
CA ILE A 90 0.96 6.44 -13.51
C ILE A 90 -0.16 6.57 -12.48
N ILE A 91 -0.42 5.48 -11.78
CA ILE A 91 -1.42 5.38 -10.74
C ILE A 91 -0.70 5.44 -9.38
N GLY A 92 -1.07 6.41 -8.55
CA GLY A 92 -0.56 6.51 -7.18
C GLY A 92 -1.60 5.98 -6.19
N MET A 93 -1.13 5.32 -5.13
CA MET A 93 -1.99 4.92 -4.02
C MET A 93 -2.06 6.01 -2.98
N GLU A 94 -3.28 6.43 -2.65
CA GLU A 94 -3.58 7.35 -1.56
C GLU A 94 -4.37 6.63 -0.45
N PRO A 95 -4.28 7.08 0.82
CA PRO A 95 -5.13 6.54 1.88
C PRO A 95 -6.60 6.67 1.53
N ALA A 96 -7.38 5.60 1.72
CA ALA A 96 -8.77 5.51 1.30
C ALA A 96 -9.75 6.25 2.24
N VAL A 97 -9.45 7.51 2.58
CA VAL A 97 -10.19 8.36 3.52
C VAL A 97 -11.63 8.56 3.05
N LYS A 98 -11.82 8.94 1.79
CA LYS A 98 -13.15 9.15 1.20
C LYS A 98 -14.02 7.91 1.34
N LYS A 99 -13.51 6.74 0.93
CA LYS A 99 -14.23 5.45 1.03
C LYS A 99 -14.63 5.14 2.48
N ALA A 100 -13.76 5.43 3.45
CA ALA A 100 -14.04 5.18 4.86
C ALA A 100 -15.15 6.11 5.41
N LEU A 101 -15.13 7.40 5.06
CA LEU A 101 -16.15 8.37 5.47
C LEU A 101 -17.51 8.11 4.81
N GLU A 102 -17.54 7.59 3.59
CA GLU A 102 -18.77 7.23 2.88
C GLU A 102 -19.46 5.97 3.47
N GLN A 103 -18.71 5.09 4.16
CA GLN A 103 -19.29 3.89 4.80
C GLN A 103 -20.10 4.23 6.06
N ASP A 104 -19.71 5.24 6.81
CA ASP A 104 -20.41 5.71 8.00
C ASP A 104 -20.10 7.20 8.24
N ALA A 105 -21.06 8.04 7.96
CA ALA A 105 -20.91 9.50 8.03
C ALA A 105 -21.06 10.08 9.46
N GLU A 106 -21.26 9.25 10.48
CA GLU A 106 -21.53 9.70 11.85
C GLU A 106 -20.41 9.29 12.82
N ARG A 107 -19.70 8.20 12.57
CA ARG A 107 -18.62 7.74 13.43
C ARG A 107 -17.26 8.15 12.90
N ARG A 108 -16.29 8.22 13.80
CA ARG A 108 -14.92 8.61 13.47
C ARG A 108 -14.20 7.57 12.59
N VAL A 109 -13.19 8.04 11.90
CA VAL A 109 -12.29 7.23 11.07
C VAL A 109 -10.84 7.44 11.55
N LEU A 110 -10.13 6.36 11.88
CA LEU A 110 -8.72 6.43 12.25
C LEU A 110 -7.85 6.13 11.04
N VAL A 111 -7.20 7.14 10.50
CA VAL A 111 -6.25 6.99 9.38
C VAL A 111 -4.87 6.68 9.92
N THR A 112 -4.38 5.48 9.64
CA THR A 112 -3.02 5.06 10.03
C THR A 112 -2.09 5.11 8.82
N ALA A 113 -0.89 5.70 8.96
CA ALA A 113 0.09 5.77 7.89
C ALA A 113 1.53 5.94 8.43
N THR A 114 2.48 6.16 7.52
CA THR A 114 3.85 6.51 7.90
C THR A 114 3.94 8.01 8.27
N PRO A 115 4.97 8.43 9.03
CA PRO A 115 5.12 9.85 9.41
C PRO A 115 5.12 10.82 8.23
N ILE A 116 5.81 10.51 7.14
CA ILE A 116 5.80 11.37 5.93
C ILE A 116 4.38 11.49 5.35
N THR A 117 3.63 10.41 5.32
CA THR A 117 2.26 10.43 4.79
C THR A 117 1.33 11.23 5.69
N ILE A 118 1.41 11.01 7.03
CA ILE A 118 0.60 11.73 8.03
C ILE A 118 0.85 13.24 7.98
N ASN A 119 2.11 13.66 7.84
CA ASN A 119 2.48 15.08 7.79
C ASN A 119 2.46 15.66 6.37
N GLY A 120 2.10 14.85 5.36
CA GLY A 120 2.13 15.25 3.96
C GLY A 120 0.92 16.08 3.55
N GLU A 121 1.14 17.19 2.79
CA GLU A 121 0.06 18.05 2.30
C GLU A 121 -1.03 17.30 1.52
N LYS A 122 -0.68 16.23 0.80
CA LYS A 122 -1.67 15.45 0.02
C LYS A 122 -2.72 14.82 0.92
N LEU A 123 -2.32 14.22 2.04
CA LEU A 123 -3.28 13.63 2.99
C LEU A 123 -4.13 14.73 3.64
N HIS A 124 -3.53 15.84 4.05
CA HIS A 124 -4.27 16.95 4.64
C HIS A 124 -5.29 17.54 3.67
N ARG A 125 -4.94 17.72 2.39
CA ARG A 125 -5.89 18.16 1.36
C ARG A 125 -7.02 17.15 1.15
N LEU A 126 -6.69 15.85 1.12
CA LEU A 126 -7.68 14.78 0.97
C LEU A 126 -8.66 14.78 2.15
N VAL A 127 -8.16 14.87 3.38
CA VAL A 127 -9.00 14.98 4.59
C VAL A 127 -9.87 16.24 4.52
N SER A 128 -9.29 17.42 4.28
CA SER A 128 -10.03 18.69 4.20
C SER A 128 -11.10 18.71 3.12
N ALA A 129 -10.91 17.94 2.04
CA ALA A 129 -11.88 17.87 0.93
C ALA A 129 -13.08 16.98 1.23
N HIS A 130 -13.01 16.06 2.22
CA HIS A 130 -14.03 15.05 2.45
C HIS A 130 -14.54 14.97 3.89
N ASP A 131 -13.82 15.55 4.87
CA ASP A 131 -14.14 15.48 6.29
C ASP A 131 -14.74 16.80 6.79
N GLU A 132 -15.96 17.09 6.40
CA GLU A 132 -16.70 18.30 6.85
C GLU A 132 -17.03 18.28 8.34
N LYS A 133 -17.15 17.09 8.95
CA LYS A 133 -17.57 16.90 10.34
C LYS A 133 -16.41 16.74 11.32
N ASN A 134 -15.15 16.81 10.89
CA ASN A 134 -13.95 16.57 11.70
C ASN A 134 -13.95 15.19 12.40
N LEU A 135 -14.29 14.15 11.64
CA LEU A 135 -14.35 12.75 12.09
C LEU A 135 -13.02 12.01 11.93
N VAL A 136 -12.06 12.56 11.18
CA VAL A 136 -10.79 11.90 10.89
C VAL A 136 -9.74 12.20 11.94
N ASP A 137 -9.20 11.13 12.53
CA ASP A 137 -7.97 11.18 13.34
C ASP A 137 -6.81 10.56 12.56
N LEU A 138 -5.61 11.08 12.78
CA LEU A 138 -4.39 10.65 12.10
C LEU A 138 -3.42 9.99 13.09
N LEU A 139 -2.94 8.79 12.77
CA LEU A 139 -2.01 8.03 13.61
C LEU A 139 -0.82 7.51 12.80
N ALA A 140 0.39 7.93 13.17
CA ALA A 140 1.62 7.40 12.58
C ALA A 140 2.04 6.08 13.23
N LEU A 141 2.28 5.03 12.39
CA LEU A 141 2.73 3.71 12.85
C LEU A 141 4.04 3.27 12.15
N PRO A 142 5.16 4.00 12.32
CA PRO A 142 6.39 3.75 11.56
C PRO A 142 6.98 2.35 11.75
N ARG A 143 6.91 1.78 12.96
CA ARG A 143 7.50 0.47 13.27
C ARG A 143 6.81 -0.71 12.59
N LEU A 144 5.55 -0.56 12.15
CA LEU A 144 4.87 -1.65 11.43
C LEU A 144 5.55 -2.00 10.11
N VAL A 145 6.19 -1.02 9.45
CA VAL A 145 6.99 -1.30 8.25
C VAL A 145 8.17 -2.21 8.58
N GLU A 146 8.91 -1.91 9.65
CA GLU A 146 10.05 -2.71 10.09
C GLU A 146 9.64 -4.13 10.51
N PHE A 147 8.55 -4.26 11.25
CA PHE A 147 8.01 -5.57 11.63
C PHE A 147 7.63 -6.39 10.40
N ALA A 148 6.94 -5.78 9.43
CA ALA A 148 6.55 -6.47 8.20
C ALA A 148 7.77 -6.95 7.40
N GLU A 149 8.78 -6.10 7.20
CA GLU A 149 10.01 -6.46 6.48
C GLU A 149 10.78 -7.61 7.15
N ARG A 150 10.66 -7.75 8.48
CA ARG A 150 11.22 -8.85 9.27
C ARG A 150 10.32 -10.07 9.38
N ARG A 151 9.14 -10.05 8.74
CA ARG A 151 8.10 -11.09 8.84
C ARG A 151 7.58 -11.31 10.27
N GLU A 152 7.70 -10.31 11.10
CA GLU A 152 7.21 -10.30 12.48
C GLU A 152 5.79 -9.72 12.51
N PHE A 153 4.78 -10.55 12.23
CA PHE A 153 3.39 -10.11 12.11
C PHE A 153 2.56 -10.33 13.37
N VAL A 154 2.86 -11.42 14.10
CA VAL A 154 2.06 -11.93 15.24
C VAL A 154 3.01 -12.23 16.40
N SER A 155 3.60 -11.20 16.97
CA SER A 155 4.44 -11.32 18.17
C SER A 155 3.90 -10.44 19.29
N GLN A 156 4.24 -10.74 20.53
CA GLN A 156 3.92 -9.89 21.68
C GLN A 156 4.41 -8.45 21.46
N ARG A 157 5.59 -8.26 20.86
CA ARG A 157 6.15 -6.94 20.56
C ARG A 157 5.28 -6.13 19.58
N VAL A 158 4.68 -6.78 18.58
CA VAL A 158 3.75 -6.14 17.64
C VAL A 158 2.45 -5.78 18.36
N GLU A 159 1.91 -6.69 19.16
CA GLU A 159 0.68 -6.45 19.92
C GLU A 159 0.86 -5.31 20.93
N GLU A 160 1.93 -5.30 21.70
CA GLU A 160 2.24 -4.23 22.66
C GLU A 160 2.43 -2.87 21.93
N TYR A 161 3.12 -2.86 20.80
CA TYR A 161 3.29 -1.64 20.01
C TYR A 161 1.96 -1.08 19.52
N LEU A 162 1.10 -1.94 18.95
CA LEU A 162 -0.23 -1.54 18.48
C LEU A 162 -1.14 -1.13 19.64
N TRP A 163 -1.14 -1.91 20.72
CA TRP A 163 -1.91 -1.58 21.92
C TRP A 163 -1.57 -0.18 22.44
N ASN A 164 -0.29 0.08 22.67
CA ASN A 164 0.17 1.38 23.17
C ASN A 164 -0.18 2.53 22.21
N ALA A 165 -0.11 2.31 20.91
CA ALA A 165 -0.46 3.32 19.91
C ALA A 165 -1.95 3.60 19.84
N LEU A 166 -2.80 2.59 20.10
CA LEU A 166 -4.26 2.69 20.03
C LEU A 166 -4.91 3.13 21.35
N THR A 167 -4.25 2.93 22.50
CA THR A 167 -4.77 3.25 23.84
C THR A 167 -5.31 4.69 23.99
N PRO A 168 -4.73 5.73 23.35
CA PRO A 168 -5.25 7.09 23.46
C PRO A 168 -6.62 7.31 22.77
N TYR A 169 -7.11 6.36 21.99
CA TYR A 169 -8.32 6.49 21.19
C TYR A 169 -9.47 5.69 21.80
N ASP A 170 -10.66 6.30 21.93
CA ASP A 170 -11.88 5.54 22.22
C ASP A 170 -12.32 4.75 20.96
N LEU A 171 -11.79 3.55 20.84
CA LEU A 171 -11.99 2.71 19.65
C LEU A 171 -13.47 2.38 19.36
N ARG A 172 -14.38 2.55 20.32
CA ARG A 172 -15.82 2.34 20.10
C ARG A 172 -16.47 3.47 19.30
N SER A 173 -15.85 4.65 19.29
CA SER A 173 -16.32 5.80 18.51
C SER A 173 -15.96 5.72 17.02
N TYR A 174 -15.13 4.74 16.62
CA TYR A 174 -14.69 4.60 15.22
C TYR A 174 -15.53 3.58 14.45
N SER A 175 -15.82 3.91 13.19
CA SER A 175 -16.42 2.99 12.22
C SER A 175 -15.35 2.18 11.48
N ALA A 176 -14.20 2.81 11.19
CA ALA A 176 -13.15 2.19 10.39
C ALA A 176 -11.75 2.64 10.82
N ILE A 177 -10.79 1.75 10.55
CA ILE A 177 -9.36 2.04 10.47
C ILE A 177 -8.94 2.04 8.99
N VAL A 178 -8.36 3.15 8.52
CA VAL A 178 -7.75 3.24 7.19
C VAL A 178 -6.30 2.80 7.26
N LEU A 179 -5.94 1.79 6.49
CA LEU A 179 -4.58 1.27 6.37
C LEU A 179 -3.84 2.04 5.27
N GLY A 180 -3.40 3.27 5.58
CA GLY A 180 -2.73 4.20 4.67
C GLY A 180 -1.25 3.89 4.40
N CYS A 181 -0.86 2.63 4.57
CA CYS A 181 0.43 2.08 4.19
C CYS A 181 0.24 0.62 3.78
N THR A 182 0.80 0.23 2.64
CA THR A 182 0.71 -1.14 2.09
C THR A 182 1.15 -2.22 3.07
N HIS A 183 2.19 -1.95 3.87
CA HIS A 183 2.69 -2.88 4.89
C HIS A 183 1.68 -3.17 5.99
N PHE A 184 0.77 -2.23 6.29
CA PHE A 184 -0.18 -2.37 7.39
C PHE A 184 -1.25 -3.43 7.12
N ASN A 185 -1.51 -3.72 5.85
CA ASN A 185 -2.42 -4.79 5.45
C ASN A 185 -2.00 -6.16 6.01
N TYR A 186 -0.71 -6.38 6.24
CA TYR A 186 -0.22 -7.63 6.82
C TYR A 186 -0.58 -7.84 8.30
N PHE A 187 -1.13 -6.83 8.97
CA PHE A 187 -1.46 -6.88 10.40
C PHE A 187 -2.95 -6.89 10.69
N LYS A 188 -3.82 -7.11 9.69
CA LYS A 188 -5.28 -7.12 9.89
C LYS A 188 -5.71 -8.15 10.96
N ASP A 189 -5.09 -9.34 10.99
CA ASP A 189 -5.35 -10.36 12.01
C ASP A 189 -4.96 -9.92 13.43
N THR A 190 -3.83 -9.27 13.59
CA THR A 190 -3.39 -8.72 14.88
C THR A 190 -4.24 -7.53 15.30
N LEU A 191 -4.51 -6.60 14.39
CA LEU A 191 -5.40 -5.47 14.62
C LEU A 191 -6.81 -5.94 14.99
N ARG A 192 -7.34 -7.00 14.33
CA ARG A 192 -8.69 -7.54 14.60
C ARG A 192 -8.84 -8.04 16.05
N ARG A 193 -7.75 -8.49 16.68
CA ARG A 193 -7.77 -8.87 18.10
C ARG A 193 -7.84 -7.68 19.05
N LEU A 194 -7.35 -6.52 18.64
CA LEU A 194 -7.27 -5.31 19.46
C LEU A 194 -8.46 -4.38 19.25
N LEU A 195 -9.15 -4.47 18.13
CA LEU A 195 -10.24 -3.58 17.75
C LEU A 195 -11.61 -4.16 18.09
N PRO A 196 -12.61 -3.32 18.45
CA PRO A 196 -14.00 -3.74 18.47
C PRO A 196 -14.43 -4.34 17.14
N LYS A 197 -15.32 -5.34 17.17
CA LYS A 197 -15.84 -5.99 15.94
C LYS A 197 -16.57 -5.02 15.00
N THR A 198 -17.05 -3.90 15.52
CA THR A 198 -17.75 -2.85 14.78
C THR A 198 -16.83 -1.92 14.00
N VAL A 199 -15.52 -2.02 14.17
CA VAL A 199 -14.52 -1.23 13.44
C VAL A 199 -14.05 -2.01 12.23
N GLY A 200 -14.35 -1.52 11.02
CA GLY A 200 -13.92 -2.13 9.76
C GLY A 200 -12.50 -1.74 9.35
N PHE A 201 -11.96 -2.45 8.36
CA PHE A 201 -10.71 -2.09 7.69
C PHE A 201 -10.99 -1.50 6.32
N VAL A 202 -10.30 -0.41 5.99
CA VAL A 202 -10.35 0.21 4.67
C VAL A 202 -8.92 0.40 4.17
N ASP A 203 -8.62 -0.08 2.97
CA ASP A 203 -7.34 0.11 2.30
C ASP A 203 -7.51 0.55 0.84
N GLY A 204 -6.40 0.91 0.20
CA GLY A 204 -6.39 1.44 -1.16
C GLY A 204 -6.17 0.38 -2.26
N ASN A 205 -6.04 -0.90 -1.94
CA ASN A 205 -5.62 -1.92 -2.92
C ASN A 205 -6.60 -2.04 -4.09
N GLU A 206 -7.89 -2.26 -3.79
CA GLU A 206 -8.96 -2.41 -4.77
C GLU A 206 -9.08 -1.16 -5.65
N GLY A 207 -9.28 0.02 -5.05
CA GLY A 207 -9.45 1.27 -5.79
C GLY A 207 -8.23 1.65 -6.65
N THR A 208 -7.01 1.27 -6.23
CA THR A 208 -5.79 1.48 -7.03
C THR A 208 -5.78 0.61 -8.27
N VAL A 209 -6.21 -0.65 -8.17
CA VAL A 209 -6.27 -1.57 -9.32
C VAL A 209 -7.45 -1.23 -10.25
N GLU A 210 -8.58 -0.79 -9.72
CA GLU A 210 -9.69 -0.28 -10.52
C GLU A 210 -9.28 0.96 -11.31
N GLU A 211 -8.57 1.91 -10.70
CA GLU A 211 -8.06 3.10 -11.38
C GLU A 211 -7.02 2.74 -12.45
N LEU A 212 -6.16 1.73 -12.20
CA LEU A 212 -5.26 1.19 -13.22
C LEU A 212 -6.06 0.67 -14.42
N ALA A 213 -7.03 -0.21 -14.18
CA ALA A 213 -7.87 -0.78 -15.24
C ALA A 213 -8.59 0.31 -16.05
N ARG A 214 -9.19 1.28 -15.35
CA ARG A 214 -9.87 2.42 -15.98
C ARG A 214 -8.95 3.26 -16.87
N ARG A 215 -7.73 3.58 -16.40
CA ARG A 215 -6.79 4.42 -17.16
C ARG A 215 -6.10 3.71 -18.31
N THR A 216 -6.02 2.40 -18.26
CA THR A 216 -5.38 1.58 -19.29
C THR A 216 -6.38 0.91 -20.24
N GLY A 217 -7.69 1.05 -20.00
CA GLY A 217 -8.75 0.39 -20.78
C GLY A 217 -8.79 -1.13 -20.56
N LEU A 218 -8.20 -1.64 -19.48
CA LEU A 218 -8.23 -3.06 -19.14
C LEU A 218 -9.57 -3.42 -18.49
N THR A 219 -10.04 -4.62 -18.77
CA THR A 219 -11.25 -5.18 -18.13
C THR A 219 -10.82 -6.10 -16.99
N THR A 220 -11.30 -5.80 -15.79
CA THR A 220 -11.13 -6.70 -14.65
C THR A 220 -12.07 -7.90 -14.78
N VAL A 221 -11.61 -9.06 -14.35
CA VAL A 221 -12.42 -10.28 -14.30
C VAL A 221 -12.66 -10.70 -12.86
N SER A 222 -13.76 -11.42 -12.61
CA SER A 222 -13.91 -12.13 -11.33
C SER A 222 -12.83 -13.20 -11.24
N ALA A 223 -12.27 -13.38 -10.02
CA ALA A 223 -11.11 -14.22 -9.76
C ALA A 223 -11.22 -15.58 -10.47
N GLU A 224 -10.38 -15.78 -11.48
CA GLU A 224 -10.17 -17.07 -12.14
C GLU A 224 -8.84 -17.69 -11.64
N GLU A 225 -8.69 -19.00 -11.81
CA GLU A 225 -7.49 -19.77 -11.41
C GLU A 225 -6.22 -19.41 -12.21
N ARG A 226 -6.30 -18.49 -13.18
CA ARG A 226 -5.15 -18.08 -13.99
C ARG A 226 -4.21 -17.19 -13.18
N THR A 227 -2.95 -17.62 -13.10
CA THR A 227 -1.87 -16.84 -12.45
C THR A 227 -1.20 -15.94 -13.46
N ALA A 228 -1.29 -14.64 -13.28
CA ALA A 228 -0.56 -13.65 -14.09
C ALA A 228 0.95 -13.90 -14.02
N ARG A 229 1.67 -13.61 -15.12
CA ARG A 229 3.14 -13.66 -15.14
C ARG A 229 3.71 -12.53 -14.28
N CYS A 230 4.62 -12.87 -13.37
CA CYS A 230 5.28 -11.88 -12.53
C CYS A 230 6.79 -12.02 -12.61
N ARG A 231 7.47 -10.87 -12.73
CA ARG A 231 8.91 -10.75 -12.49
C ARG A 231 9.13 -9.86 -11.28
N PHE A 232 10.09 -10.23 -10.45
CA PHE A 232 10.39 -9.55 -9.20
C PHE A 232 11.77 -8.93 -9.24
N TYR A 233 11.86 -7.71 -8.72
CA TYR A 233 13.10 -6.94 -8.63
C TYR A 233 13.26 -6.35 -7.22
N GLU A 234 14.46 -6.44 -6.67
CA GLU A 234 14.85 -5.80 -5.41
C GLU A 234 15.92 -4.75 -5.72
N SER A 235 15.58 -3.46 -5.57
CA SER A 235 16.44 -2.31 -5.90
C SER A 235 17.14 -2.46 -7.27
N GLY A 236 16.39 -2.86 -8.30
CA GLY A 236 16.86 -3.04 -9.68
C GLY A 236 17.53 -4.39 -9.99
N ARG A 237 17.75 -5.25 -9.00
CA ARG A 237 18.29 -6.60 -9.20
C ARG A 237 17.17 -7.61 -9.37
N ALA A 238 17.23 -8.43 -10.44
CA ALA A 238 16.25 -9.49 -10.66
C ALA A 238 16.30 -10.55 -9.55
N VAL A 239 15.13 -10.93 -9.04
CA VAL A 239 14.99 -11.98 -8.03
C VAL A 239 14.77 -13.32 -8.73
N THR A 240 15.80 -14.18 -8.73
CA THR A 240 15.79 -15.49 -9.38
C THR A 240 16.09 -16.65 -8.44
N GLY A 241 16.63 -16.36 -7.24
CA GLY A 241 16.98 -17.39 -6.25
C GLY A 241 15.73 -18.03 -5.62
N ALA A 242 15.72 -19.35 -5.50
CA ALA A 242 14.59 -20.11 -4.96
C ALA A 242 14.14 -19.63 -3.56
N GLU A 243 15.07 -19.36 -2.66
CA GLU A 243 14.79 -18.86 -1.30
C GLU A 243 14.08 -17.48 -1.35
N SER A 244 14.57 -16.56 -2.17
CA SER A 244 13.98 -15.22 -2.33
C SER A 244 12.59 -15.29 -2.95
N LEU A 245 12.38 -16.16 -3.93
CA LEU A 245 11.06 -16.39 -4.52
C LEU A 245 10.10 -17.02 -3.51
N ALA A 246 10.54 -18.03 -2.74
CA ALA A 246 9.73 -18.63 -1.68
C ALA A 246 9.35 -17.59 -0.59
N ARG A 247 10.25 -16.67 -0.27
CA ARG A 247 9.95 -15.54 0.63
C ARG A 247 8.85 -14.66 0.05
N ILE A 248 8.92 -14.26 -1.22
CA ILE A 248 7.90 -13.45 -1.88
C ILE A 248 6.54 -14.19 -1.88
N GLU A 249 6.53 -15.46 -2.25
CA GLU A 249 5.29 -16.28 -2.23
C GLU A 249 4.68 -16.37 -0.82
N SER A 250 5.50 -16.41 0.23
CA SER A 250 4.99 -16.39 1.61
C SER A 250 4.29 -15.06 1.97
N TYR A 251 4.77 -13.92 1.44
CA TYR A 251 4.11 -12.63 1.61
C TYR A 251 2.81 -12.55 0.80
N LEU A 252 2.81 -13.04 -0.44
CA LEU A 252 1.61 -13.09 -1.28
C LEU A 252 0.52 -13.98 -0.65
N ALA A 253 0.89 -15.14 -0.14
CA ALA A 253 -0.03 -16.03 0.58
C ALA A 253 -0.59 -15.37 1.86
N ARG A 254 0.23 -14.61 2.58
CA ARG A 254 -0.26 -13.84 3.73
C ARG A 254 -1.19 -12.71 3.28
N ALA A 255 -0.84 -11.97 2.25
CA ALA A 255 -1.68 -10.89 1.70
C ALA A 255 -3.08 -11.42 1.34
N ALA A 256 -3.15 -12.54 0.62
CA ALA A 256 -4.42 -13.17 0.26
C ALA A 256 -5.27 -13.56 1.48
N ARG A 257 -4.65 -14.06 2.57
CA ARG A 257 -5.37 -14.34 3.83
C ARG A 257 -5.87 -13.06 4.51
N MET A 258 -5.08 -11.99 4.49
CA MET A 258 -5.47 -10.72 5.11
C MET A 258 -6.62 -10.02 4.36
N GLU A 259 -6.77 -10.22 3.06
CA GLU A 259 -7.90 -9.72 2.28
C GLU A 259 -9.25 -10.26 2.77
N GLN A 260 -9.27 -11.46 3.39
CA GLN A 260 -10.49 -12.08 3.92
C GLN A 260 -10.92 -11.48 5.28
N ILE A 261 -10.10 -10.63 5.90
CA ILE A 261 -10.38 -10.01 7.19
C ILE A 261 -10.99 -8.62 6.97
N VAL A 262 -12.23 -8.49 7.35
CA VAL A 262 -13.03 -7.27 7.30
C VAL A 262 -13.10 -6.57 8.65
#